data_ff302f6289f32f21307d1d50482e3b7c
#
_entry.id   ff302f6289f32f21307d1d50482e3b7c
#
_cell.length_a   1.000
_cell.length_b   1.000
_cell.length_c   1.000
_cell.angle_alpha   90.00
_cell.angle_beta   90.00
_cell.angle_gamma   90.00
#
_symmetry.space_group_name_H-M   'P 1'
#
loop_
_entity.id
_entity.type
_entity.pdbx_description
1 polymer ?
#
loop_
_entity_poly.entity_id
_entity_poly.type
_entity_poly.pdbx_seq_one_letter_code
_entity_poly.pdbx_strand_id
1 'polypeptide(L)'
;MLSRMRPLQKWTQAAIFILTAVSITTATTSTRQLNLVDLVGQSQLILHGTVKSVTDGIDSRGIPYTEVTIRVAEALRGDINGEYTFRQFGLLKPRAMGNGTVNLMVTPAGWATYTKGEETILFLYKRAAWTGLQTTVGLGQGKFKVQMAGAMNQMSNAGLFQNVAIDSSLLGSREQRALLTQKGAVNVNAFVSLVRQAVQGKWIEAGRMRHAQ
;
A
#
# COMPACT_ATOMS: atom_id res chain seq x y z
N MET A 1 57.20 -22.85 -72.79
CA MET A 1 56.39 -21.66 -72.72
C MET A 1 55.55 -21.78 -71.48
N LEU A 2 56.01 -21.10 -70.40
CA LEU A 2 55.52 -21.29 -69.05
C LEU A 2 54.50 -20.19 -68.71
N SER A 3 53.24 -20.59 -68.52
CA SER A 3 52.17 -19.72 -68.05
C SER A 3 52.18 -19.72 -66.53
N ARG A 4 52.43 -18.54 -65.93
CA ARG A 4 52.37 -18.32 -64.49
C ARG A 4 50.93 -18.19 -64.03
N MET A 5 50.47 -19.11 -63.22
CA MET A 5 49.24 -18.96 -62.42
C MET A 5 49.48 -18.07 -61.23
N ARG A 6 48.68 -16.99 -61.07
CA ARG A 6 48.63 -16.13 -59.88
C ARG A 6 47.71 -16.76 -58.86
N PRO A 7 48.08 -16.80 -57.58
CA PRO A 7 47.15 -17.28 -56.54
C PRO A 7 46.14 -16.19 -56.18
N LEU A 8 44.84 -16.57 -56.18
CA LEU A 8 43.74 -15.76 -55.67
C LEU A 8 43.87 -15.62 -54.16
N GLN A 9 44.07 -14.38 -53.70
CA GLN A 9 44.10 -14.01 -52.31
C GLN A 9 42.64 -13.96 -51.80
N LYS A 10 42.28 -14.94 -50.97
CA LYS A 10 40.98 -15.00 -50.29
C LYS A 10 40.96 -13.97 -49.14
N TRP A 11 40.15 -12.94 -49.29
CA TRP A 11 39.82 -12.00 -48.24
C TRP A 11 38.76 -12.64 -47.34
N THR A 12 39.17 -13.13 -46.18
CA THR A 12 38.29 -13.52 -45.09
C THR A 12 37.87 -12.26 -44.36
N GLN A 13 36.66 -11.78 -44.62
CA GLN A 13 36.03 -10.74 -43.81
C GLN A 13 35.56 -11.37 -42.49
N ALA A 14 36.25 -11.08 -41.43
CA ALA A 14 35.82 -11.38 -40.07
C ALA A 14 34.73 -10.38 -39.68
N ALA A 15 33.49 -10.80 -39.73
CA ALA A 15 32.34 -10.04 -39.20
C ALA A 15 32.43 -10.08 -37.66
N ILE A 16 32.85 -8.98 -37.05
CA ILE A 16 32.81 -8.78 -35.61
C ILE A 16 31.36 -8.43 -35.26
N PHE A 17 30.59 -9.38 -34.73
CA PHE A 17 29.33 -9.14 -34.09
C PHE A 17 29.56 -8.49 -32.73
N ILE A 18 29.39 -7.17 -32.65
CA ILE A 18 29.32 -6.46 -31.38
C ILE A 18 27.96 -6.72 -30.80
N LEU A 19 27.84 -7.68 -29.87
CA LEU A 19 26.65 -7.94 -29.07
C LEU A 19 26.55 -6.86 -27.99
N THR A 20 25.87 -5.76 -28.29
CA THR A 20 25.53 -4.76 -27.28
C THR A 20 24.48 -5.36 -26.34
N ALA A 21 24.92 -5.84 -25.18
CA ALA A 21 24.03 -6.23 -24.08
C ALA A 21 23.34 -4.96 -23.56
N VAL A 22 22.09 -4.73 -23.98
CA VAL A 22 21.22 -3.73 -23.39
C VAL A 22 20.82 -4.25 -22.01
N SER A 23 21.54 -3.79 -20.98
CA SER A 23 21.14 -4.02 -19.60
C SER A 23 19.85 -3.24 -19.34
N ILE A 24 18.70 -3.93 -19.36
CA ILE A 24 17.42 -3.38 -18.90
C ILE A 24 17.52 -3.31 -17.38
N THR A 25 17.95 -2.15 -16.87
CA THR A 25 17.81 -1.83 -15.45
C THR A 25 16.33 -1.65 -15.15
N THR A 26 15.69 -2.68 -14.64
CA THR A 26 14.37 -2.54 -14.02
C THR A 26 14.57 -1.71 -12.76
N ALA A 27 14.19 -0.43 -12.81
CA ALA A 27 14.11 0.41 -11.64
C ALA A 27 12.98 -0.15 -10.75
N THR A 28 13.33 -1.03 -9.82
CA THR A 28 12.45 -1.43 -8.74
C THR A 28 12.32 -0.23 -7.81
N THR A 29 11.20 0.48 -7.90
CA THR A 29 10.80 1.45 -6.87
C THR A 29 10.54 0.65 -5.58
N SER A 30 11.58 0.50 -4.77
CA SER A 30 11.47 -0.06 -3.43
C SER A 30 10.71 0.94 -2.56
N THR A 31 9.42 0.73 -2.37
CA THR A 31 8.67 1.45 -1.33
C THR A 31 9.20 1.01 0.02
N ARG A 32 9.66 1.97 0.84
CA ARG A 32 10.09 1.67 2.22
C ARG A 32 8.96 0.92 2.93
N GLN A 33 9.31 -0.21 3.55
CA GLN A 33 8.39 -0.95 4.41
C GLN A 33 8.08 -0.10 5.65
N LEU A 34 6.80 0.19 5.87
CA LEU A 34 6.31 0.91 7.04
C LEU A 34 5.97 -0.08 8.16
N ASN A 35 6.31 0.28 9.39
CA ASN A 35 5.92 -0.45 10.58
C ASN A 35 4.75 0.24 11.32
N LEU A 36 4.32 -0.33 12.44
CA LEU A 36 3.17 0.19 13.18
C LEU A 36 3.39 1.62 13.69
N VAL A 37 4.63 2.00 14.06
CA VAL A 37 4.95 3.37 14.47
C VAL A 37 4.70 4.35 13.33
N ASP A 38 5.18 4.01 12.12
CA ASP A 38 4.96 4.81 10.92
C ASP A 38 3.46 4.93 10.59
N LEU A 39 2.74 3.80 10.60
CA LEU A 39 1.32 3.77 10.26
C LEU A 39 0.48 4.61 11.23
N VAL A 40 0.65 4.42 12.53
CA VAL A 40 -0.07 5.20 13.55
C VAL A 40 0.36 6.66 13.52
N GLY A 41 1.67 6.93 13.43
CA GLY A 41 2.22 8.29 13.48
C GLY A 41 1.78 9.16 12.30
N GLN A 42 1.67 8.58 11.09
CA GLN A 42 1.33 9.31 9.87
C GLN A 42 -0.18 9.37 9.58
N SER A 43 -1.00 8.58 10.30
CA SER A 43 -2.44 8.56 10.06
C SER A 43 -3.13 9.75 10.68
N GLN A 44 -3.99 10.41 9.92
CA GLN A 44 -4.96 11.38 10.44
C GLN A 44 -6.22 10.66 10.94
N LEU A 45 -6.59 9.55 10.30
CA LEU A 45 -7.79 8.78 10.60
C LEU A 45 -7.44 7.29 10.59
N ILE A 46 -7.94 6.55 11.57
CA ILE A 46 -7.79 5.09 11.64
C ILE A 46 -9.18 4.50 11.88
N LEU A 47 -9.64 3.69 10.92
CA LEU A 47 -10.98 3.11 10.91
C LEU A 47 -10.91 1.59 10.85
N HIS A 48 -11.79 0.94 11.60
CA HIS A 48 -12.17 -0.46 11.43
C HIS A 48 -13.61 -0.51 10.92
N GLY A 49 -13.89 -1.26 9.87
CA GLY A 49 -15.24 -1.34 9.30
C GLY A 49 -15.32 -2.20 8.05
N THR A 50 -16.49 -2.14 7.41
CA THR A 50 -16.78 -2.93 6.21
C THR A 50 -16.99 -2.02 5.01
N VAL A 51 -16.42 -2.37 3.87
CA VAL A 51 -16.59 -1.66 2.60
C VAL A 51 -18.05 -1.79 2.16
N LYS A 52 -18.81 -0.69 2.18
CA LYS A 52 -20.21 -0.64 1.76
C LYS A 52 -20.34 -0.54 0.25
N SER A 53 -19.54 0.34 -0.36
CA SER A 53 -19.55 0.56 -1.81
C SER A 53 -18.19 1.01 -2.33
N VAL A 54 -17.95 0.69 -3.59
CA VAL A 54 -16.79 1.15 -4.35
C VAL A 54 -17.31 1.57 -5.72
N THR A 55 -17.10 2.84 -6.08
CA THR A 55 -17.45 3.41 -7.37
C THR A 55 -16.27 4.21 -7.90
N ASP A 56 -16.28 4.58 -9.17
CA ASP A 56 -15.26 5.45 -9.71
C ASP A 56 -15.86 6.57 -10.57
N GLY A 57 -15.10 7.61 -10.78
CA GLY A 57 -15.53 8.75 -11.56
C GLY A 57 -14.37 9.64 -11.97
N ILE A 58 -14.74 10.68 -12.72
CA ILE A 58 -13.85 11.79 -13.06
C ILE A 58 -14.56 13.05 -12.56
N ASP A 59 -13.88 13.84 -11.74
CA ASP A 59 -14.48 15.06 -11.20
C ASP A 59 -14.55 16.17 -12.26
N SER A 60 -15.16 17.32 -11.90
CA SER A 60 -15.31 18.47 -12.81
C SER A 60 -13.98 19.10 -13.25
N ARG A 61 -12.86 18.77 -12.59
CA ARG A 61 -11.50 19.20 -12.93
C ARG A 61 -10.74 18.17 -13.77
N GLY A 62 -11.42 17.05 -14.16
CA GLY A 62 -10.80 15.97 -14.91
C GLY A 62 -9.97 15.01 -14.06
N ILE A 63 -10.05 15.09 -12.72
CA ILE A 63 -9.30 14.20 -11.83
C ILE A 63 -10.03 12.86 -11.69
N PRO A 64 -9.42 11.73 -12.12
CA PRO A 64 -10.00 10.41 -11.95
C PRO A 64 -9.91 9.99 -10.48
N TYR A 65 -10.98 9.38 -9.97
CA TYR A 65 -11.02 8.89 -8.60
C TYR A 65 -11.75 7.56 -8.47
N THR A 66 -11.40 6.80 -7.45
CA THR A 66 -12.19 5.72 -6.89
C THR A 66 -12.77 6.21 -5.55
N GLU A 67 -14.09 6.18 -5.44
CA GLU A 67 -14.81 6.54 -4.21
C GLU A 67 -15.16 5.28 -3.42
N VAL A 68 -14.78 5.29 -2.15
CA VAL A 68 -14.94 4.17 -1.23
C VAL A 68 -15.77 4.63 -0.04
N THR A 69 -16.88 3.95 0.23
CA THR A 69 -17.68 4.15 1.44
C THR A 69 -17.48 2.99 2.39
N ILE A 70 -17.09 3.29 3.62
CA ILE A 70 -16.91 2.35 4.72
C ILE A 70 -18.08 2.50 5.69
N ARG A 71 -18.76 1.41 6.05
CA ARG A 71 -19.57 1.33 7.25
C ARG A 71 -18.62 1.13 8.42
N VAL A 72 -18.47 2.16 9.24
CA VAL A 72 -17.52 2.19 10.33
C VAL A 72 -18.09 1.38 11.51
N ALA A 73 -17.35 0.35 11.92
CA ALA A 73 -17.61 -0.37 13.16
C ALA A 73 -16.97 0.36 14.33
N GLU A 74 -15.78 0.91 14.11
CA GLU A 74 -15.04 1.67 15.13
C GLU A 74 -14.07 2.67 14.47
N ALA A 75 -14.02 3.90 14.97
CA ALA A 75 -12.99 4.87 14.69
C ALA A 75 -11.92 4.80 15.81
N LEU A 76 -10.75 4.25 15.47
CA LEU A 76 -9.63 4.14 16.42
C LEU A 76 -8.90 5.48 16.56
N ARG A 77 -8.93 6.32 15.51
CA ARG A 77 -8.50 7.72 15.51
C ARG A 77 -9.46 8.54 14.66
N GLY A 78 -9.87 9.70 15.16
CA GLY A 78 -10.89 10.56 14.58
C GLY A 78 -12.25 10.32 15.22
N ASP A 79 -13.17 11.26 14.99
CA ASP A 79 -14.55 11.20 15.49
C ASP A 79 -15.50 10.92 14.32
N ILE A 80 -15.61 9.65 13.96
CA ILE A 80 -16.44 9.18 12.85
C ILE A 80 -17.40 8.11 13.36
N ASN A 81 -18.68 8.33 13.14
CA ASN A 81 -19.77 7.39 13.43
C ASN A 81 -20.54 7.07 12.15
N GLY A 82 -20.99 5.84 12.01
CA GLY A 82 -21.83 5.40 10.89
C GLY A 82 -21.04 5.14 9.61
N GLU A 83 -21.05 6.05 8.65
CA GLU A 83 -20.40 5.84 7.36
C GLU A 83 -19.35 6.91 7.07
N TYR A 84 -18.25 6.47 6.45
CA TYR A 84 -17.18 7.35 6.01
C TYR A 84 -16.91 7.13 4.53
N THR A 85 -16.94 8.22 3.75
CA THR A 85 -16.64 8.17 2.32
C THR A 85 -15.38 8.99 2.01
N PHE A 86 -14.48 8.40 1.25
CA PHE A 86 -13.29 9.07 0.74
C PHE A 86 -13.05 8.72 -0.73
N ARG A 87 -12.24 9.55 -1.40
CA ARG A 87 -11.83 9.35 -2.79
C ARG A 87 -10.33 9.20 -2.85
N GLN A 88 -9.86 8.13 -3.46
CA GLN A 88 -8.45 7.99 -3.83
C GLN A 88 -8.27 8.24 -5.33
N PHE A 89 -7.05 8.56 -5.76
CA PHE A 89 -6.74 8.76 -7.17
C PHE A 89 -6.90 7.47 -7.97
N GLY A 90 -7.40 7.61 -9.20
CA GLY A 90 -7.47 6.58 -10.22
C GLY A 90 -8.83 5.92 -10.36
N LEU A 91 -9.11 5.43 -11.56
CA LEU A 91 -10.30 4.65 -11.92
C LEU A 91 -10.11 3.19 -11.53
N LEU A 92 -11.23 2.46 -11.41
CA LEU A 92 -11.21 1.00 -11.23
C LEU A 92 -10.73 0.27 -12.49
N LYS A 93 -11.04 0.83 -13.65
CA LYS A 93 -10.64 0.32 -14.99
C LYS A 93 -10.56 1.46 -15.99
N PRO A 94 -9.85 1.28 -17.12
CA PRO A 94 -9.86 2.26 -18.20
C PRO A 94 -11.28 2.63 -18.63
N ARG A 95 -11.52 3.91 -18.93
CA ARG A 95 -12.85 4.43 -19.27
C ARG A 95 -12.84 5.07 -20.67
N ALA A 96 -13.74 4.63 -21.53
CA ALA A 96 -13.99 5.31 -22.80
C ALA A 96 -14.61 6.68 -22.54
N MET A 97 -14.08 7.69 -23.22
CA MET A 97 -14.55 9.06 -23.20
C MET A 97 -15.40 9.31 -24.43
N GLY A 98 -16.46 10.13 -24.32
CA GLY A 98 -17.39 10.39 -25.43
C GLY A 98 -16.77 11.03 -26.69
N ASN A 99 -15.52 11.42 -26.65
CA ASN A 99 -14.75 12.02 -27.75
C ASN A 99 -13.89 11.01 -28.53
N GLY A 100 -14.07 9.71 -28.33
CA GLY A 100 -13.29 8.65 -28.96
C GLY A 100 -11.95 8.33 -28.29
N THR A 101 -11.59 9.02 -27.20
CA THR A 101 -10.39 8.71 -26.41
C THR A 101 -10.69 7.75 -25.25
N VAL A 102 -9.65 7.20 -24.64
CA VAL A 102 -9.75 6.34 -23.45
C VAL A 102 -8.93 6.95 -22.33
N ASN A 103 -9.55 7.14 -21.15
CA ASN A 103 -8.82 7.52 -19.96
C ASN A 103 -8.20 6.25 -19.34
N LEU A 104 -6.87 6.21 -19.31
CA LEU A 104 -6.07 5.09 -18.81
C LEU A 104 -5.61 5.28 -17.35
N MET A 105 -5.99 6.38 -16.70
CA MET A 105 -5.56 6.69 -15.32
C MET A 105 -6.31 5.82 -14.30
N VAL A 106 -5.98 4.55 -14.28
CA VAL A 106 -6.46 3.60 -13.26
C VAL A 106 -5.71 3.79 -11.94
N THR A 107 -6.24 3.23 -10.86
CA THR A 107 -5.54 3.18 -9.57
C THR A 107 -4.15 2.55 -9.77
N PRO A 108 -3.07 3.25 -9.37
CA PRO A 108 -1.70 2.77 -9.62
C PRO A 108 -1.42 1.44 -8.90
N ALA A 109 -0.51 0.65 -9.45
CA ALA A 109 -0.04 -0.58 -8.79
C ALA A 109 0.55 -0.27 -7.41
N GLY A 110 0.30 -1.15 -6.45
CA GLY A 110 0.75 -0.98 -5.06
C GLY A 110 -0.16 -0.10 -4.18
N TRP A 111 -1.17 0.56 -4.76
CA TRP A 111 -2.19 1.27 -3.99
C TRP A 111 -3.23 0.31 -3.43
N ALA A 112 -3.91 0.73 -2.36
CA ALA A 112 -5.01 -0.05 -1.79
C ALA A 112 -6.15 -0.22 -2.81
N THR A 113 -6.62 -1.45 -2.95
CA THR A 113 -7.84 -1.80 -3.71
C THR A 113 -8.92 -2.23 -2.74
N TYR A 114 -10.19 -2.06 -3.09
CA TYR A 114 -11.33 -2.30 -2.21
C TYR A 114 -12.37 -3.16 -2.89
N THR A 115 -13.00 -4.04 -2.11
CA THR A 115 -14.09 -4.89 -2.57
C THR A 115 -15.29 -4.73 -1.64
N LYS A 116 -16.49 -4.55 -2.21
CA LYS A 116 -17.73 -4.47 -1.42
C LYS A 116 -17.87 -5.70 -0.53
N GLY A 117 -18.24 -5.47 0.74
CA GLY A 117 -18.39 -6.51 1.77
C GLY A 117 -17.07 -6.89 2.48
N GLU A 118 -15.94 -6.38 2.04
CA GLU A 118 -14.65 -6.63 2.68
C GLU A 118 -14.57 -5.90 4.03
N GLU A 119 -14.28 -6.64 5.09
CA GLU A 119 -13.93 -6.05 6.39
C GLU A 119 -12.47 -5.64 6.38
N THR A 120 -12.17 -4.42 6.89
CA THR A 120 -10.84 -3.83 6.76
C THR A 120 -10.53 -2.87 7.91
N ILE A 121 -9.22 -2.74 8.21
CA ILE A 121 -8.68 -1.67 9.05
C ILE A 121 -7.88 -0.74 8.14
N LEU A 122 -8.16 0.56 8.21
CA LEU A 122 -7.58 1.58 7.35
C LEU A 122 -6.84 2.62 8.17
N PHE A 123 -5.60 2.84 7.79
CA PHE A 123 -4.74 3.93 8.25
C PHE A 123 -4.71 4.98 7.14
N LEU A 124 -5.42 6.08 7.30
CA LEU A 124 -5.62 7.08 6.26
C LEU A 124 -4.82 8.35 6.53
N TYR A 125 -4.16 8.87 5.50
CA TYR A 125 -3.57 10.21 5.52
C TYR A 125 -4.63 11.28 5.71
N LYS A 126 -4.20 12.50 6.00
CA LYS A 126 -5.05 13.68 5.90
C LYS A 126 -5.53 13.84 4.46
N ARG A 127 -6.82 14.18 4.30
CA ARG A 127 -7.40 14.53 3.00
C ARG A 127 -6.63 15.70 2.39
N ALA A 128 -6.25 15.59 1.13
CA ALA A 128 -5.54 16.66 0.41
C ALA A 128 -6.46 17.88 0.25
N ALA A 129 -5.99 19.04 0.68
CA ALA A 129 -6.81 20.26 0.69
C ALA A 129 -7.25 20.69 -0.72
N TRP A 130 -6.38 20.54 -1.72
CA TRP A 130 -6.66 20.99 -3.07
C TRP A 130 -7.52 19.98 -3.88
N THR A 131 -7.20 18.71 -3.83
CA THR A 131 -7.90 17.69 -4.63
C THR A 131 -9.08 17.06 -3.89
N GLY A 132 -9.11 17.11 -2.57
CA GLY A 132 -10.05 16.34 -1.76
C GLY A 132 -9.75 14.85 -1.73
N LEU A 133 -8.69 14.39 -2.41
CA LEU A 133 -8.30 12.99 -2.42
C LEU A 133 -7.66 12.58 -1.09
N GLN A 134 -7.81 11.32 -0.77
CA GLN A 134 -7.26 10.70 0.43
C GLN A 134 -6.85 9.28 0.12
N THR A 135 -5.74 8.83 0.67
CA THR A 135 -5.28 7.45 0.50
C THR A 135 -4.78 6.88 1.81
N THR A 136 -4.55 5.59 1.84
CA THR A 136 -3.94 4.89 2.96
C THR A 136 -2.47 5.25 3.12
N VAL A 137 -1.99 5.28 4.35
CA VAL A 137 -0.58 5.49 4.68
C VAL A 137 0.27 4.41 4.00
N GLY A 138 1.34 4.84 3.33
CA GLY A 138 2.20 3.92 2.60
C GLY A 138 1.52 3.22 1.43
N LEU A 139 0.54 3.86 0.79
CA LEU A 139 -0.23 3.31 -0.33
C LEU A 139 -1.04 2.07 0.09
N GLY A 140 -0.68 0.86 -0.37
CA GLY A 140 -1.36 -0.37 0.05
C GLY A 140 -1.03 -0.85 1.46
N GLN A 141 0.04 -0.34 2.08
CA GLN A 141 0.53 -0.82 3.38
C GLN A 141 -0.40 -0.47 4.55
N GLY A 142 -1.10 0.67 4.47
CA GLY A 142 -2.03 1.12 5.50
C GLY A 142 -3.42 0.50 5.44
N LYS A 143 -3.63 -0.53 4.60
CA LYS A 143 -4.87 -1.29 4.52
C LYS A 143 -4.66 -2.72 4.96
N PHE A 144 -5.42 -3.17 5.93
CA PHE A 144 -5.46 -4.56 6.41
C PHE A 144 -6.82 -5.16 6.14
N LYS A 145 -6.83 -6.23 5.34
CA LYS A 145 -8.04 -7.02 5.13
C LYS A 145 -8.21 -7.99 6.30
N VAL A 146 -9.41 -8.00 6.89
CA VAL A 146 -9.79 -8.95 7.93
C VAL A 146 -10.27 -10.23 7.27
N GLN A 147 -9.75 -11.36 7.71
CA GLN A 147 -10.18 -12.70 7.26
C GLN A 147 -11.22 -13.29 8.21
N MET A 148 -12.06 -14.19 7.69
CA MET A 148 -13.20 -14.79 8.40
C MET A 148 -12.87 -15.51 9.73
N ALA A 149 -11.61 -15.84 10.00
CA ALA A 149 -11.18 -16.49 11.25
C ALA A 149 -10.86 -15.50 12.39
N GLY A 150 -11.22 -14.22 12.25
CA GLY A 150 -10.84 -13.17 13.19
C GLY A 150 -9.35 -12.86 13.19
N ALA A 151 -8.60 -13.37 12.20
CA ALA A 151 -7.20 -13.12 12.01
C ALA A 151 -6.97 -12.13 10.88
N MET A 152 -6.04 -11.20 11.07
CA MET A 152 -5.64 -10.21 10.09
C MET A 152 -4.62 -10.81 9.13
N ASN A 153 -4.80 -10.60 7.81
CA ASN A 153 -3.81 -11.03 6.82
C ASN A 153 -2.59 -10.12 6.85
N GLN A 154 -1.42 -10.67 7.22
CA GLN A 154 -0.14 -9.94 7.26
C GLN A 154 0.59 -9.90 5.91
N MET A 155 0.07 -10.53 4.84
CA MET A 155 0.81 -10.62 3.56
C MET A 155 1.20 -9.25 2.99
N SER A 156 0.44 -8.19 3.28
CA SER A 156 0.76 -6.82 2.88
C SER A 156 1.71 -6.09 3.85
N ASN A 157 2.04 -6.67 5.02
CA ASN A 157 2.82 -6.03 6.07
C ASN A 157 3.68 -7.02 6.87
N ALA A 158 4.52 -7.79 6.19
CA ALA A 158 5.45 -8.72 6.84
C ALA A 158 6.38 -8.05 7.88
N GLY A 159 6.51 -6.71 7.83
CA GLY A 159 7.33 -5.91 8.75
C GLY A 159 6.54 -5.06 9.74
N LEU A 160 5.24 -5.30 9.94
CA LEU A 160 4.37 -4.42 10.76
C LEU A 160 4.94 -4.15 12.17
N PHE A 161 5.49 -5.15 12.81
CA PHE A 161 6.11 -5.05 14.14
C PHE A 161 7.65 -5.04 14.09
N GLN A 162 8.25 -5.02 12.90
CA GLN A 162 9.70 -4.95 12.75
C GLN A 162 10.21 -3.59 13.23
N ASN A 163 11.27 -3.60 14.04
CA ASN A 163 11.85 -2.37 14.61
C ASN A 163 10.83 -1.51 15.36
N VAL A 164 9.86 -2.14 16.03
CA VAL A 164 8.90 -1.47 16.91
C VAL A 164 9.25 -1.83 18.35
N ALA A 165 9.49 -0.80 19.19
CA ALA A 165 9.64 -0.93 20.62
C ALA A 165 8.39 -0.35 21.30
N ILE A 166 7.75 -1.15 22.15
CA ILE A 166 6.62 -0.75 22.99
C ILE A 166 6.98 -1.09 24.43
N ASP A 167 6.70 -0.17 25.36
CA ASP A 167 6.89 -0.45 26.78
C ASP A 167 6.03 -1.64 27.21
N SER A 168 6.67 -2.69 27.72
CA SER A 168 6.00 -3.96 28.03
C SER A 168 4.87 -3.82 29.05
N SER A 169 4.96 -2.81 29.94
CA SER A 169 3.93 -2.49 30.94
C SER A 169 2.60 -2.04 30.31
N LEU A 170 2.62 -1.60 29.05
CA LEU A 170 1.43 -1.14 28.33
C LEU A 170 0.68 -2.31 27.63
N LEU A 171 1.33 -3.45 27.49
CA LEU A 171 0.75 -4.62 26.83
C LEU A 171 -0.07 -5.42 27.84
N GLY A 172 -1.37 -5.11 27.92
CA GLY A 172 -2.27 -5.62 28.95
C GLY A 172 -2.61 -7.11 28.82
N SER A 173 -2.53 -7.69 27.60
CA SER A 173 -2.88 -9.08 27.39
C SER A 173 -1.72 -9.91 26.82
N ARG A 174 -1.84 -11.25 26.98
CA ARG A 174 -0.89 -12.19 26.37
C ARG A 174 -0.93 -12.12 24.84
N GLU A 175 -2.11 -11.92 24.29
CA GLU A 175 -2.36 -11.78 22.85
C GLU A 175 -1.67 -10.54 22.30
N GLN A 176 -1.74 -9.39 22.99
CA GLN A 176 -1.02 -8.18 22.60
C GLN A 176 0.49 -8.38 22.60
N ARG A 177 1.04 -9.07 23.61
CA ARG A 177 2.47 -9.40 23.64
C ARG A 177 2.88 -10.33 22.52
N ALA A 178 2.02 -11.29 22.17
CA ALA A 178 2.27 -12.21 21.07
C ALA A 178 2.34 -11.50 19.70
N LEU A 179 1.60 -10.37 19.48
CA LEU A 179 1.65 -9.61 18.24
C LEU A 179 3.05 -9.17 17.86
N LEU A 180 3.90 -8.83 18.83
CA LEU A 180 5.26 -8.33 18.58
C LEU A 180 6.20 -9.39 18.03
N THR A 181 5.91 -10.66 18.28
CA THR A 181 6.77 -11.79 17.89
C THR A 181 6.12 -12.71 16.86
N GLN A 182 4.81 -12.59 16.68
CA GLN A 182 4.04 -13.46 15.79
C GLN A 182 4.35 -13.15 14.32
N LYS A 183 4.67 -14.20 13.56
CA LYS A 183 4.79 -14.15 12.10
C LYS A 183 3.48 -14.64 11.47
N GLY A 184 3.05 -13.99 10.39
CA GLY A 184 1.83 -14.37 9.67
C GLY A 184 0.57 -13.65 10.15
N ALA A 185 -0.58 -14.34 10.17
CA ALA A 185 -1.86 -13.73 10.56
C ALA A 185 -1.89 -13.39 12.05
N VAL A 186 -2.44 -12.24 12.40
CA VAL A 186 -2.59 -11.78 13.79
C VAL A 186 -4.07 -11.66 14.17
N ASN A 187 -4.36 -11.81 15.46
CA ASN A 187 -5.71 -11.65 16.00
C ASN A 187 -6.18 -10.19 15.86
N VAL A 188 -7.29 -9.98 15.14
CA VAL A 188 -7.83 -8.65 14.84
C VAL A 188 -8.21 -7.88 16.10
N ASN A 189 -8.86 -8.53 17.06
CA ASN A 189 -9.29 -7.86 18.29
C ASN A 189 -8.10 -7.40 19.13
N ALA A 190 -7.05 -8.22 19.23
CA ALA A 190 -5.83 -7.86 19.91
C ALA A 190 -5.13 -6.67 19.22
N PHE A 191 -5.07 -6.69 17.88
CA PHE A 191 -4.49 -5.61 17.09
C PHE A 191 -5.28 -4.30 17.22
N VAL A 192 -6.61 -4.34 17.05
CA VAL A 192 -7.49 -3.19 17.21
C VAL A 192 -7.37 -2.60 18.62
N SER A 193 -7.36 -3.46 19.65
CA SER A 193 -7.16 -3.03 21.04
C SER A 193 -5.81 -2.36 21.26
N LEU A 194 -4.74 -2.92 20.69
CA LEU A 194 -3.39 -2.33 20.76
C LEU A 194 -3.36 -0.94 20.12
N VAL A 195 -3.89 -0.82 18.88
CA VAL A 195 -3.91 0.47 18.15
C VAL A 195 -4.76 1.50 18.91
N ARG A 196 -5.92 1.10 19.42
CA ARG A 196 -6.79 1.98 20.22
C ARG A 196 -6.04 2.53 21.44
N GLN A 197 -5.41 1.65 22.21
CA GLN A 197 -4.62 2.04 23.40
C GLN A 197 -3.45 2.96 23.03
N ALA A 198 -2.74 2.64 21.94
CA ALA A 198 -1.62 3.46 21.48
C ALA A 198 -2.06 4.88 21.09
N VAL A 199 -3.21 5.01 20.43
CA VAL A 199 -3.77 6.31 20.01
C VAL A 199 -4.29 7.08 21.24
N GLN A 200 -5.12 6.45 22.09
CA GLN A 200 -5.72 7.10 23.26
C GLN A 200 -4.65 7.50 24.28
N GLY A 201 -3.68 6.63 24.49
CA GLY A 201 -2.56 6.87 25.41
C GLY A 201 -1.45 7.75 24.84
N LYS A 202 -1.56 8.20 23.57
CA LYS A 202 -0.55 9.00 22.87
C LYS A 202 0.84 8.39 22.98
N TRP A 203 0.96 7.07 22.76
CA TRP A 203 2.18 6.31 23.04
C TRP A 203 3.37 6.75 22.19
N ILE A 204 3.15 7.20 20.95
CA ILE A 204 4.22 7.72 20.08
C ILE A 204 4.73 9.05 20.63
N GLU A 205 3.84 9.98 20.92
CA GLU A 205 4.16 11.32 21.44
C GLU A 205 4.85 11.24 22.81
N ALA A 206 4.46 10.24 23.62
CA ALA A 206 5.06 9.98 24.93
C ALA A 206 6.35 9.14 24.86
N GLY A 207 6.82 8.75 23.66
CA GLY A 207 8.01 7.92 23.46
C GLY A 207 7.86 6.47 23.92
N ARG A 208 6.63 6.04 24.26
CA ARG A 208 6.33 4.68 24.76
C ARG A 208 6.18 3.65 23.63
N MET A 209 5.86 4.10 22.43
CA MET A 209 5.89 3.34 21.18
C MET A 209 6.78 4.08 20.19
N ARG A 210 7.89 3.47 19.77
CA ARG A 210 8.92 4.11 18.98
C ARG A 210 9.63 3.10 18.07
N HIS A 211 10.41 3.58 17.14
CA HIS A 211 11.34 2.71 16.42
C HIS A 211 12.35 2.12 17.38
N ALA A 212 12.59 0.81 17.31
CA ALA A 212 13.71 0.19 18.01
C ALA A 212 15.03 0.69 17.42
N GLN A 213 16.01 0.93 18.28
CA GLN A 213 17.37 1.32 17.88
C GLN A 213 18.16 0.11 17.41
#